data_f222c94d87dd1f5a02655cbda21b94fd
#
_entry.id   f222c94d87dd1f5a02655cbda21b94fd
#
_cell.length_a   1.000
_cell.length_b   1.000
_cell.length_c   1.000
_cell.angle_alpha   90.00
_cell.angle_beta   90.00
_cell.angle_gamma   90.00
#
_symmetry.space_group_name_H-M   'P 1'
#
loop_
_entity.id
_entity.type
_entity.pdbx_description
1 polymer ?
#
loop_
_entity_poly.entity_id
_entity_poly.type
_entity_poly.pdbx_seq_one_letter_code
_entity_poly.pdbx_strand_id
1 'polypeptide(L)'
;MNTNDKAKLLEALQKGQVTVTFKKIDTGDIRIMPCTLNKDILKENGVISEINYSPNNVEAFPVWSMDKSAWRSFRLDTVVGWAVL
;
A
#
# COMPACT_ATOMS: atom_id res chain seq x y z
N MET A 1 4.62 11.93 5.67
CA MET A 1 4.72 11.87 4.20
C MET A 1 4.01 13.08 3.60
N ASN A 2 4.67 13.81 2.74
CA ASN A 2 4.06 14.98 2.12
C ASN A 2 3.18 14.57 0.93
N THR A 3 2.46 15.54 0.35
CA THR A 3 1.51 15.29 -0.73
C THR A 3 2.17 14.69 -1.97
N ASN A 4 3.39 15.15 -2.31
CA ASN A 4 4.11 14.62 -3.47
C ASN A 4 4.53 13.17 -3.27
N ASP A 5 5.03 12.82 -2.10
CA ASP A 5 5.44 11.45 -1.79
C ASP A 5 4.24 10.51 -1.76
N LYS A 6 3.13 10.98 -1.23
CA LYS A 6 1.87 10.26 -1.20
C LYS A 6 1.38 9.94 -2.61
N ALA A 7 1.41 10.92 -3.50
CA ALA A 7 1.00 10.74 -4.89
C ALA A 7 1.93 9.78 -5.63
N LYS A 8 3.23 9.87 -5.39
CA LYS A 8 4.22 8.96 -6.00
C LYS A 8 4.04 7.52 -5.54
N LEU A 9 3.77 7.31 -4.25
CA LEU A 9 3.52 5.98 -3.72
C LEU A 9 2.25 5.39 -4.31
N LEU A 10 1.17 6.16 -4.38
CA LEU A 10 -0.08 5.72 -4.97
C LEU A 10 0.10 5.34 -6.44
N GLU A 11 0.80 6.16 -7.21
CA GLU A 11 1.09 5.89 -8.61
C GLU A 11 1.89 4.59 -8.76
N ALA A 12 2.91 4.39 -7.95
CA ALA A 12 3.74 3.19 -7.97
C ALA A 12 2.91 1.94 -7.66
N LEU A 13 2.01 2.02 -6.68
CA LEU A 13 1.11 0.91 -6.33
C LEU A 13 0.17 0.56 -7.49
N GLN A 14 -0.31 1.55 -8.21
CA GLN A 14 -1.20 1.35 -9.35
C GLN A 14 -0.47 0.78 -10.57
N LYS A 15 0.82 1.04 -10.71
CA LYS A 15 1.64 0.55 -11.82
C LYS A 15 2.14 -0.87 -11.62
N GLY A 16 2.24 -1.34 -10.38
CA GLY A 16 2.76 -2.66 -10.13
C GLY A 16 2.85 -2.96 -8.65
N GLN A 17 3.78 -3.83 -8.30
CA GLN A 17 4.01 -4.22 -6.92
C GLN A 17 5.05 -3.31 -6.28
N VAL A 18 4.78 -2.93 -5.04
CA VAL A 18 5.66 -2.07 -4.25
C VAL A 18 5.90 -2.72 -2.89
N THR A 19 7.13 -2.67 -2.41
CA THR A 19 7.45 -3.09 -1.05
C THR A 19 7.48 -1.84 -0.18
N VAL A 20 6.57 -1.77 0.79
CA VAL A 20 6.46 -0.63 1.70
C VAL A 20 7.02 -1.03 3.06
N THR A 21 7.86 -0.17 3.60
CA THR A 21 8.42 -0.33 4.95
C THR A 21 7.77 0.70 5.86
N PHE A 22 7.14 0.22 6.92
CA PHE A 22 6.46 1.09 7.88
C PHE A 22 6.63 0.58 9.30
N LYS A 23 6.39 1.45 10.27
CA LYS A 23 6.48 1.13 11.68
C LYS A 23 5.09 0.82 12.23
N LYS A 24 4.93 -0.34 12.86
CA LYS A 24 3.68 -0.69 13.51
C LYS A 24 3.45 0.20 14.73
N ILE A 25 2.24 0.74 14.84
CA ILE A 25 1.91 1.66 15.93
C ILE A 25 1.81 0.93 17.28
N ASP A 26 1.26 -0.25 17.27
CA ASP A 26 0.99 -1.03 18.49
C ASP A 26 2.26 -1.61 19.13
N THR A 27 3.20 -2.07 18.31
CA THR A 27 4.43 -2.75 18.80
C THR A 27 5.69 -1.93 18.59
N GLY A 28 5.67 -0.95 17.70
CA GLY A 28 6.87 -0.22 17.31
C GLY A 28 7.80 -0.98 16.35
N ASP A 29 7.41 -2.19 15.94
CA ASP A 29 8.22 -3.01 15.03
C ASP A 29 8.18 -2.49 13.60
N ILE A 30 9.26 -2.70 12.87
CA ILE A 30 9.33 -2.39 11.45
C ILE A 30 8.74 -3.55 10.66
N ARG A 31 7.79 -3.22 9.78
CA ARG A 31 7.17 -4.18 8.87
C ARG A 31 7.57 -3.86 7.44
N ILE A 32 7.97 -4.89 6.70
CA ILE A 32 8.24 -4.79 5.27
C ILE A 32 7.14 -5.59 4.57
N MET A 33 6.31 -4.91 3.79
CA MET A 33 5.13 -5.53 3.21
C MET A 33 5.10 -5.34 1.70
N PRO A 34 5.21 -6.43 0.91
CA PRO A 34 4.96 -6.36 -0.52
C PRO A 34 3.47 -6.21 -0.78
N CYS A 35 3.09 -5.22 -1.55
CA CYS A 35 1.68 -4.90 -1.77
C CYS A 35 1.45 -4.25 -3.14
N THR A 36 0.19 -4.16 -3.53
CA THR A 36 -0.17 -3.59 -4.83
C THR A 36 -1.58 -3.01 -4.84
N LEU A 37 -1.81 -2.08 -5.77
CA LEU A 37 -3.14 -1.64 -6.20
C LEU A 37 -3.29 -1.77 -7.72
N ASN A 38 -2.39 -2.51 -8.37
CA ASN A 38 -2.44 -2.74 -9.81
C ASN A 38 -3.57 -3.72 -10.13
N LYS A 39 -4.45 -3.32 -11.04
CA LYS A 39 -5.64 -4.11 -11.38
C LYS A 39 -5.30 -5.48 -11.97
N ASP A 40 -4.26 -5.57 -12.77
CA ASP A 40 -3.86 -6.83 -13.40
C ASP A 40 -3.32 -7.81 -12.37
N ILE A 41 -2.51 -7.33 -11.44
CA ILE A 41 -1.96 -8.16 -10.36
C ILE A 41 -3.09 -8.62 -9.44
N LEU A 42 -4.02 -7.74 -9.10
CA LEU A 42 -5.17 -8.10 -8.28
C LEU A 42 -5.99 -9.18 -8.95
N LYS A 43 -6.24 -9.06 -10.25
CA LYS A 43 -6.99 -10.03 -11.02
C LYS A 43 -6.28 -11.39 -11.05
N GLU A 44 -4.97 -11.41 -11.22
CA GLU A 44 -4.17 -12.65 -11.17
C GLU A 44 -4.26 -13.35 -9.82
N ASN A 45 -4.49 -12.61 -8.76
CA ASN A 45 -4.65 -13.15 -7.41
C ASN A 45 -6.10 -13.45 -7.05
N GLY A 46 -7.02 -13.38 -8.02
CA GLY A 46 -8.43 -13.68 -7.81
C GLY A 46 -9.21 -12.59 -7.09
N VAL A 47 -8.67 -11.38 -7.02
CA VAL A 47 -9.31 -10.25 -6.35
C VAL A 47 -10.22 -9.56 -7.35
N ILE A 48 -11.52 -9.55 -7.06
CA ILE A 48 -12.53 -8.97 -7.95
C ILE A 48 -13.21 -7.74 -7.34
N SER A 49 -12.93 -7.42 -6.10
CA SER A 49 -13.51 -6.25 -5.43
C SER A 49 -12.74 -4.98 -5.77
N GLU A 50 -13.47 -3.89 -5.94
CA GLU A 50 -12.89 -2.58 -6.14
C GLU A 50 -12.75 -1.87 -4.81
N ILE A 51 -11.65 -1.10 -4.67
CA ILE A 51 -11.47 -0.25 -3.52
C ILE A 51 -11.88 1.17 -3.90
N ASN A 52 -12.83 1.70 -3.15
CA ASN A 52 -13.20 3.11 -3.24
C ASN A 52 -12.52 3.85 -2.11
N TYR A 53 -11.61 4.73 -2.46
CA TYR A 53 -11.02 5.63 -1.48
C TYR A 53 -10.87 7.02 -2.08
N SER A 54 -10.94 8.02 -1.21
CA SER A 54 -10.75 9.41 -1.61
C SER A 54 -9.32 9.81 -1.30
N PRO A 55 -8.51 10.13 -2.31
CA PRO A 55 -7.11 10.51 -2.05
C PRO A 55 -6.96 11.79 -1.24
N ASN A 56 -7.99 12.59 -1.14
CA ASN A 56 -7.94 13.86 -0.41
C ASN A 56 -8.08 13.71 1.11
N ASN A 57 -8.62 12.58 1.57
CA ASN A 57 -8.89 12.35 2.99
C ASN A 57 -8.20 11.12 3.54
N VAL A 58 -7.25 10.57 2.80
CA VAL A 58 -6.64 9.30 3.17
C VAL A 58 -5.44 9.53 4.07
N GLU A 59 -5.55 9.09 5.31
CA GLU A 59 -4.43 8.98 6.24
C GLU A 59 -3.79 7.60 6.19
N ALA A 60 -4.51 6.63 5.62
CA ALA A 60 -4.04 5.26 5.44
C ALA A 60 -4.44 4.76 4.05
N PHE A 61 -3.59 3.94 3.44
CA PHE A 61 -3.88 3.32 2.16
C PHE A 61 -4.34 1.88 2.37
N PRO A 62 -5.51 1.50 1.84
CA PRO A 62 -5.85 0.09 1.69
C PRO A 62 -5.09 -0.49 0.50
N VAL A 63 -4.39 -1.60 0.72
CA VAL A 63 -3.60 -2.26 -0.31
C VAL A 63 -3.78 -3.77 -0.22
N TRP A 64 -3.53 -4.45 -1.33
CA TRP A 64 -3.49 -5.91 -1.33
C TRP A 64 -2.10 -6.36 -0.89
N SER A 65 -2.03 -7.04 0.25
CA SER A 65 -0.78 -7.59 0.76
C SER A 65 -0.46 -8.90 0.03
N MET A 66 0.65 -8.92 -0.69
CA MET A 66 1.05 -10.08 -1.48
C MET A 66 1.46 -11.26 -0.61
N ASP A 67 2.06 -11.00 0.56
CA ASP A 67 2.50 -12.04 1.47
C ASP A 67 1.39 -12.61 2.33
N LYS A 68 0.33 -11.85 2.58
CA LYS A 68 -0.82 -12.28 3.37
C LYS A 68 -2.00 -12.71 2.51
N SER A 69 -1.99 -12.42 1.21
CA SER A 69 -3.10 -12.65 0.29
C SER A 69 -4.41 -12.08 0.84
N ALA A 70 -4.36 -10.86 1.34
CA ALA A 70 -5.49 -10.20 1.98
C ALA A 70 -5.35 -8.68 1.90
N TRP A 71 -6.46 -7.98 2.03
CA TRP A 71 -6.45 -6.54 2.14
C TRP A 71 -5.85 -6.12 3.49
N ARG A 72 -4.93 -5.18 3.43
CA ARG A 72 -4.30 -4.58 4.60
C ARG A 72 -4.24 -3.08 4.39
N SER A 73 -3.98 -2.36 5.46
CA SER A 73 -3.76 -0.92 5.38
C SER A 73 -2.54 -0.53 6.23
N PHE A 74 -1.94 0.59 5.88
CA PHE A 74 -0.88 1.19 6.68
C PHE A 74 -1.11 2.69 6.73
N ARG A 75 -0.70 3.31 7.83
CA ARG A 75 -0.81 4.75 7.97
C ARG A 75 0.36 5.43 7.27
N LEU A 76 0.06 6.47 6.51
CA LEU A 76 1.07 7.18 5.73
C LEU A 76 2.13 7.84 6.59
N ASP A 77 1.76 8.28 7.79
CA ASP A 77 2.70 8.91 8.73
C ASP A 77 3.69 7.91 9.34
N THR A 78 3.46 6.62 9.19
CA THR A 78 4.35 5.57 9.70
C THR A 78 5.29 5.02 8.64
N VAL A 79 5.15 5.42 7.40
CA VAL A 79 5.98 4.92 6.29
C VAL A 79 7.41 5.45 6.44
N VAL A 80 8.36 4.51 6.47
CA VAL A 80 9.79 4.82 6.53
C VAL A 80 10.37 4.93 5.11
N GLY A 81 9.88 4.11 4.20
CA GLY A 81 10.31 4.12 2.81
C GLY A 81 9.55 3.07 2.00
N TRP A 82 9.82 3.03 0.71
CA TRP A 82 9.19 2.07 -0.19
C TRP A 82 10.06 1.90 -1.44
N ALA A 83 9.93 0.73 -2.07
CA ALA A 83 10.69 0.40 -3.26
C ALA A 83 9.77 -0.26 -4.29
N VAL A 84 9.94 0.11 -5.55
CA VAL A 84 9.21 -0.48 -6.68
C VAL A 84 9.93 -1.74 -7.13
N LEU A 85 9.16 -2.78 -7.36
CA LEU A 85 9.69 -4.02 -7.94
C LEU A 85 9.74 -3.97 -9.45
#